data_d4b744981b625a8570ed161433dc3c9b
#
_entry.id   d4b744981b625a8570ed161433dc3c9b
#
_cell.length_a   1.000
_cell.length_b   1.000
_cell.length_c   1.000
_cell.angle_alpha   90.00
_cell.angle_beta   90.00
_cell.angle_gamma   90.00
#
_symmetry.space_group_name_H-M   'P 1'
#
loop_
_entity.id
_entity.type
_entity.pdbx_description
1 polymer ?
#
loop_
_entity_poly.entity_id
_entity_poly.type
_entity_poly.pdbx_seq_one_letter_code
_entity_poly.pdbx_strand_id
1 'polypeptide(L)'
;MPAYFIAFRDKMHDATRYSAYAQKAMPTIAAHPGAKVIVGNGALTQVEGELPDGVVIIEFPDVAAARAWYDSEAYQAVVGERLAATEGRAVIVEGL
;
A
#
# COMPACT_ATOMS: atom_id res chain seq x y z
N MET A 1 17.28 7.51 -6.30
CA MET A 1 16.00 7.78 -6.98
C MET A 1 14.88 7.22 -6.14
N PRO A 2 13.82 7.98 -5.86
CA PRO A 2 12.73 7.48 -5.05
C PRO A 2 12.03 6.30 -5.72
N ALA A 3 11.31 5.53 -4.93
CA ALA A 3 10.46 4.46 -5.44
C ALA A 3 9.11 4.55 -4.73
N TYR A 4 8.10 3.98 -5.36
CA TYR A 4 6.74 4.05 -4.85
C TYR A 4 6.13 2.66 -4.83
N PHE A 5 5.56 2.30 -3.69
CA PHE A 5 4.67 1.16 -3.60
C PHE A 5 3.26 1.69 -3.83
N ILE A 6 2.59 1.19 -4.86
CA ILE A 6 1.24 1.64 -5.22
C ILE A 6 0.30 0.45 -5.13
N ALA A 7 -0.70 0.55 -4.26
CA ALA A 7 -1.74 -0.45 -4.13
C ALA A 7 -3.05 0.12 -4.67
N PHE A 8 -3.62 -0.59 -5.65
CA PHE A 8 -4.94 -0.30 -6.19
C PHE A 8 -5.93 -1.27 -5.57
N ARG A 9 -6.86 -0.77 -4.77
CA ARG A 9 -7.92 -1.58 -4.21
C ARG A 9 -9.12 -1.50 -5.18
N ASP A 10 -9.31 -2.56 -5.96
CA ASP A 10 -10.40 -2.59 -6.94
C ASP A 10 -11.74 -2.87 -6.25
N LYS A 11 -11.74 -3.64 -5.17
CA LYS A 11 -12.95 -3.99 -4.45
C LYS A 11 -12.67 -4.25 -2.97
N MET A 12 -13.52 -3.67 -2.12
CA MET A 12 -13.52 -3.92 -0.68
C MET A 12 -14.53 -5.01 -0.34
N HIS A 13 -14.07 -6.11 0.25
CA HIS A 13 -14.94 -7.20 0.72
C HIS A 13 -15.29 -7.09 2.19
N ASP A 14 -14.33 -6.63 3.02
CA ASP A 14 -14.47 -6.59 4.47
C ASP A 14 -13.78 -5.34 5.01
N ALA A 15 -14.56 -4.28 5.16
CA ALA A 15 -14.04 -2.99 5.61
C ALA A 15 -13.48 -3.04 7.03
N THR A 16 -14.09 -3.84 7.91
CA THR A 16 -13.61 -3.98 9.30
C THR A 16 -12.24 -4.65 9.32
N ARG A 17 -12.07 -5.71 8.55
CA ARG A 17 -10.80 -6.43 8.44
C ARG A 17 -9.72 -5.57 7.82
N TYR A 18 -10.07 -4.80 6.78
CA TYR A 18 -9.15 -3.86 6.15
C TYR A 18 -8.69 -2.78 7.13
N SER A 19 -9.59 -2.24 7.93
CA SER A 19 -9.26 -1.24 8.95
C SER A 19 -8.29 -1.79 9.99
N ALA A 20 -8.50 -3.03 10.43
CA ALA A 20 -7.59 -3.71 11.34
C ALA A 20 -6.22 -3.92 10.70
N TYR A 21 -6.18 -4.31 9.42
CA TYR A 21 -4.94 -4.40 8.65
C TYR A 21 -4.20 -3.08 8.62
N ALA A 22 -4.89 -1.99 8.29
CA ALA A 22 -4.27 -0.67 8.18
C ALA A 22 -3.60 -0.24 9.49
N GLN A 23 -4.24 -0.50 10.62
CA GLN A 23 -3.67 -0.20 11.94
C GLN A 23 -2.39 -0.99 12.21
N LYS A 24 -2.34 -2.24 11.75
CA LYS A 24 -1.15 -3.09 11.93
C LYS A 24 -0.06 -2.78 10.92
N ALA A 25 -0.41 -2.33 9.72
CA ALA A 25 0.54 -2.02 8.67
C ALA A 25 1.32 -0.73 8.95
N MET A 26 0.69 0.28 9.53
CA MET A 26 1.33 1.58 9.77
C MET A 26 2.62 1.49 10.57
N PRO A 27 2.70 0.75 11.70
CA PRO A 27 3.97 0.60 12.41
C PRO A 27 5.06 -0.05 11.58
N THR A 28 4.71 -0.97 10.67
CA THR A 28 5.71 -1.62 9.81
C THR A 28 6.33 -0.63 8.84
N ILE A 29 5.54 0.30 8.33
CA ILE A 29 6.01 1.37 7.44
C ILE A 29 6.89 2.34 8.22
N ALA A 30 6.44 2.77 9.39
CA ALA A 30 7.16 3.71 10.23
C ALA A 30 8.54 3.19 10.69
N ALA A 31 8.72 1.88 10.72
CA ALA A 31 10.00 1.25 11.10
C ALA A 31 11.07 1.39 10.00
N HIS A 32 10.71 1.78 8.78
CA HIS A 32 11.66 1.90 7.68
C HIS A 32 12.02 3.37 7.44
N PRO A 33 13.32 3.75 7.60
CA PRO A 33 13.76 5.12 7.39
C PRO A 33 13.41 5.61 5.98
N GLY A 34 12.83 6.80 5.89
CA GLY A 34 12.47 7.41 4.61
C GLY A 34 11.16 6.91 4.00
N ALA A 35 10.51 5.92 4.60
CA ALA A 35 9.20 5.48 4.14
C ALA A 35 8.13 6.49 4.55
N LYS A 36 7.25 6.82 3.61
CA LYS A 36 6.23 7.85 3.83
C LYS A 36 4.97 7.53 3.04
N VAL A 37 3.83 7.45 3.72
CA VAL A 37 2.54 7.33 3.03
C VAL A 37 2.19 8.70 2.45
N ILE A 38 2.12 8.79 1.14
CA ILE A 38 1.81 10.04 0.44
C ILE A 38 0.41 10.08 -0.15
N VAL A 39 -0.22 8.91 -0.32
CA VAL A 39 -1.64 8.79 -0.67
C VAL A 39 -2.23 7.68 0.19
N GLY A 40 -3.25 8.01 0.95
CA GLY A 40 -3.93 7.05 1.84
C GLY A 40 -5.43 7.04 1.57
N ASN A 41 -5.84 6.42 0.47
CA ASN A 41 -7.25 6.30 0.09
C ASN A 41 -7.97 7.65 -0.04
N GLY A 42 -7.26 8.64 -0.61
CA GLY A 42 -7.85 9.95 -0.88
C GLY A 42 -8.97 9.89 -1.92
N ALA A 43 -9.70 11.00 -2.05
CA ALA A 43 -10.78 11.10 -3.02
C ALA A 43 -10.25 10.89 -4.43
N LEU A 44 -10.98 10.11 -5.23
CA LEU A 44 -10.59 9.78 -6.60
C LEU A 44 -11.39 10.63 -7.59
N THR A 45 -10.70 11.12 -8.62
CA THR A 45 -11.32 11.81 -9.74
C THR A 45 -11.15 10.93 -10.98
N GLN A 46 -12.25 10.51 -11.58
CA GLN A 46 -12.20 9.67 -12.76
C GLN A 46 -11.76 10.50 -13.97
N VAL A 47 -10.78 9.97 -14.69
CA VAL A 47 -10.28 10.56 -15.93
C VAL A 47 -10.51 9.59 -17.09
N GLU A 48 -10.04 8.36 -16.95
CA GLU A 48 -10.19 7.32 -17.96
C GLU A 48 -10.36 5.96 -17.27
N GLY A 49 -11.23 5.14 -17.82
CA GLY A 49 -11.45 3.77 -17.34
C GLY A 49 -12.24 3.71 -16.03
N GLU A 50 -12.32 2.52 -15.47
CA GLU A 50 -13.01 2.30 -14.22
C GLU A 50 -12.15 2.74 -13.02
N LEU A 51 -12.78 3.36 -12.03
CA LEU A 51 -12.11 3.72 -10.79
C LEU A 51 -11.88 2.47 -9.94
N PRO A 52 -10.69 2.33 -9.32
CA PRO A 52 -10.57 1.46 -8.16
C PRO A 52 -11.39 2.06 -7.01
N ASP A 53 -11.62 1.32 -5.94
CA ASP A 53 -12.32 1.87 -4.80
C ASP A 53 -11.37 2.49 -3.77
N GLY A 54 -10.06 2.39 -3.99
CA GLY A 54 -9.07 3.08 -3.18
C GLY A 54 -7.67 2.96 -3.75
N VAL A 55 -6.81 3.92 -3.42
CA VAL A 55 -5.39 3.92 -3.81
C VAL A 55 -4.54 4.29 -2.61
N VAL A 56 -3.50 3.52 -2.37
CA VAL A 56 -2.48 3.84 -1.37
C VAL A 56 -1.13 3.95 -2.08
N ILE A 57 -0.40 5.02 -1.81
CA ILE A 57 0.97 5.18 -2.32
C ILE A 57 1.91 5.45 -1.16
N ILE A 58 2.96 4.66 -1.09
CA ILE A 58 4.02 4.81 -0.10
C ILE A 58 5.31 5.13 -0.83
N GLU A 59 5.95 6.25 -0.47
CA GLU A 59 7.24 6.62 -1.02
C GLU A 59 8.36 5.99 -0.20
N PHE A 60 9.39 5.52 -0.88
CA PHE A 60 10.62 4.98 -0.30
C PHE A 60 11.83 5.65 -0.94
N PRO A 61 12.99 5.65 -0.27
CA PRO A 61 14.21 6.25 -0.84
C PRO A 61 14.64 5.60 -2.16
N ASP A 62 14.38 4.30 -2.33
CA ASP A 62 14.71 3.54 -3.54
C ASP A 62 13.91 2.25 -3.60
N VAL A 63 14.05 1.52 -4.72
CA VAL A 63 13.35 0.24 -4.92
C VAL A 63 13.76 -0.80 -3.88
N ALA A 64 15.04 -0.84 -3.52
CA ALA A 64 15.53 -1.80 -2.53
C ALA A 64 14.87 -1.59 -1.16
N ALA A 65 14.69 -0.34 -0.75
CA ALA A 65 14.00 -0.01 0.51
C ALA A 65 12.53 -0.42 0.47
N ALA A 66 11.84 -0.17 -0.65
CA ALA A 66 10.45 -0.58 -0.83
C ALA A 66 10.32 -2.10 -0.77
N ARG A 67 11.23 -2.81 -1.42
CA ARG A 67 11.25 -4.26 -1.43
C ARG A 67 11.54 -4.83 -0.04
N ALA A 68 12.49 -4.21 0.68
CA ALA A 68 12.84 -4.62 2.03
C ALA A 68 11.64 -4.50 2.99
N TRP A 69 10.86 -3.43 2.85
CA TRP A 69 9.64 -3.28 3.65
C TRP A 69 8.60 -4.34 3.28
N TYR A 70 8.31 -4.52 1.99
CA TYR A 70 7.29 -5.46 1.55
C TYR A 70 7.61 -6.88 2.00
N ASP A 71 8.86 -7.28 1.86
CA ASP A 71 9.31 -8.63 2.20
C ASP A 71 9.65 -8.78 3.69
N SER A 72 9.55 -7.71 4.49
CA SER A 72 9.85 -7.79 5.91
C SER A 72 8.94 -8.78 6.61
N GLU A 73 9.46 -9.44 7.63
CA GLU A 73 8.68 -10.37 8.44
C GLU A 73 7.46 -9.67 9.06
N ALA A 74 7.66 -8.42 9.52
CA ALA A 74 6.59 -7.64 10.13
C ALA A 74 5.44 -7.37 9.15
N TYR A 75 5.74 -6.95 7.91
CA TYR A 75 4.68 -6.69 6.94
C TYR A 75 4.05 -7.98 6.43
N GLN A 76 4.85 -9.00 6.16
CA GLN A 76 4.33 -10.29 5.71
C GLN A 76 3.43 -10.96 6.75
N ALA A 77 3.62 -10.66 8.03
CA ALA A 77 2.73 -11.16 9.07
C ALA A 77 1.31 -10.55 9.00
N VAL A 78 1.15 -9.39 8.35
CA VAL A 78 -0.15 -8.69 8.29
C VAL A 78 -0.75 -8.59 6.89
N VAL A 79 0.03 -8.79 5.83
CA VAL A 79 -0.45 -8.63 4.45
C VAL A 79 -1.60 -9.56 4.09
N GLY A 80 -1.67 -10.73 4.71
CA GLY A 80 -2.76 -11.68 4.50
C GLY A 80 -4.14 -11.11 4.83
N GLU A 81 -4.22 -10.20 5.79
CA GLU A 81 -5.46 -9.51 6.14
C GLU A 81 -5.95 -8.63 4.99
N ARG A 82 -5.02 -7.91 4.34
CA ARG A 82 -5.36 -7.10 3.17
C ARG A 82 -5.82 -7.96 2.02
N LEU A 83 -5.10 -9.05 1.73
CA LEU A 83 -5.43 -9.94 0.62
C LEU A 83 -6.78 -10.63 0.82
N ALA A 84 -7.14 -10.93 2.05
CA ALA A 84 -8.44 -11.53 2.37
C ALA A 84 -9.59 -10.52 2.35
N ALA A 85 -9.31 -9.25 2.68
CA ALA A 85 -10.33 -8.21 2.80
C ALA A 85 -10.64 -7.50 1.48
N THR A 86 -9.76 -7.62 0.47
CA THR A 86 -9.86 -6.82 -0.76
C THR A 86 -9.48 -7.62 -1.99
N GLU A 87 -9.85 -7.09 -3.15
CA GLU A 87 -9.28 -7.49 -4.44
C GLU A 87 -8.55 -6.28 -5.02
N GLY A 88 -7.38 -6.51 -5.60
CA GLY A 88 -6.61 -5.42 -6.17
C GLY A 88 -5.25 -5.84 -6.67
N ARG A 89 -4.43 -4.84 -6.91
CA ARG A 89 -3.10 -4.99 -7.48
C ARG A 89 -2.14 -4.09 -6.73
N ALA A 90 -0.88 -4.48 -6.70
CA ALA A 90 0.16 -3.65 -6.13
C ALA A 90 1.42 -3.74 -6.97
N VAL A 91 2.12 -2.62 -7.08
CA VAL A 91 3.38 -2.54 -7.82
C VAL A 91 4.38 -1.71 -7.02
N ILE A 92 5.65 -1.94 -7.30
CA ILE A 92 6.73 -1.02 -6.90
C ILE A 92 7.25 -0.42 -8.20
N VAL A 93 7.28 0.91 -8.28
CA VAL A 93 7.77 1.61 -9.46
C VAL A 93 8.87 2.58 -9.07
N GLU A 94 9.94 2.61 -9.86
CA GLU A 94 11.03 3.56 -9.63
C GLU A 94 10.63 4.94 -10.14
N GLY A 95 10.90 5.95 -9.32
CA GLY A 95 10.67 7.34 -9.68
C GLY A 95 11.86 7.98 -10.37
N LEU A 96 11.72 9.23 -10.72
CA LEU A 96 12.76 10.04 -11.37
C LEU A 96 13.81 10.55 -10.39
#